data_ad3a24f358bc283a2ec4cc5b3207a65a
#
_entry.id   ad3a24f358bc283a2ec4cc5b3207a65a
#
_cell.length_a   1.000
_cell.length_b   1.000
_cell.length_c   1.000
_cell.angle_alpha   90.00
_cell.angle_beta   90.00
_cell.angle_gamma   90.00
#
_symmetry.space_group_name_H-M   'P 1'
#
loop_
_entity.id
_entity.type
_entity.pdbx_description
1 polymer ?
#
loop_
_entity_poly.entity_id
_entity_poly.type
_entity_poly.pdbx_seq_one_letter_code
_entity_poly.pdbx_strand_id
1 'polypeptide(L)'
;MKVRSLLLSVLCMLALSVSFSSCSDDDGQSWDDSGSKIELPYVRAYFLNEGTMGQNNAGIAFYAPNKDNDVIGDIYKAQNKASLGDTGQDMIEYEDYIYVSVYGSNYLAKLNAACVEQARVSFVGDADLSAGIRYIAAHDGYIYASFYGGVVA
;
A
#
# COMPACT_ATOMS: atom_id res chain seq x y z
N MET A 1 -13.43 -35.71 49.30
CA MET A 1 -13.10 -35.71 47.87
C MET A 1 -14.13 -34.94 46.98
N LYS A 2 -14.89 -33.98 47.50
CA LYS A 2 -15.89 -33.23 46.69
C LYS A 2 -15.57 -31.76 46.47
N VAL A 3 -14.57 -31.20 47.15
CA VAL A 3 -14.23 -29.77 47.08
C VAL A 3 -13.28 -29.46 45.92
N ARG A 4 -12.42 -30.41 45.51
CA ARG A 4 -11.48 -30.23 44.40
C ARG A 4 -12.17 -30.19 43.00
N SER A 5 -13.29 -30.91 42.87
CA SER A 5 -14.04 -30.92 41.61
C SER A 5 -14.84 -29.63 41.39
N LEU A 6 -15.28 -28.97 42.47
CA LEU A 6 -16.03 -27.73 42.40
C LEU A 6 -15.09 -26.52 42.06
N LEU A 7 -13.86 -26.55 42.56
CA LEU A 7 -12.86 -25.51 42.25
C LEU A 7 -12.39 -25.58 40.81
N LEU A 8 -12.30 -26.77 40.20
CA LEU A 8 -11.94 -26.88 38.77
C LEU A 8 -13.07 -26.42 37.83
N SER A 9 -14.34 -26.65 38.21
CA SER A 9 -15.46 -26.21 37.40
C SER A 9 -15.67 -24.70 37.44
N VAL A 10 -15.37 -24.04 38.56
CA VAL A 10 -15.42 -22.58 38.69
C VAL A 10 -14.27 -21.93 37.93
N LEU A 11 -13.10 -22.55 37.91
CA LEU A 11 -11.93 -22.05 37.17
C LEU A 11 -12.11 -22.15 35.64
N CYS A 12 -12.81 -23.21 35.16
CA CYS A 12 -13.15 -23.34 33.75
C CYS A 12 -14.24 -22.35 33.28
N MET A 13 -15.14 -21.91 34.15
CA MET A 13 -16.15 -20.91 33.79
C MET A 13 -15.63 -19.46 33.79
N LEU A 14 -14.53 -19.18 34.46
CA LEU A 14 -13.88 -17.86 34.40
C LEU A 14 -12.97 -17.69 33.19
N ALA A 15 -12.60 -18.77 32.48
CA ALA A 15 -11.74 -18.71 31.31
C ALA A 15 -12.51 -18.51 29.98
N LEU A 16 -13.84 -18.51 29.99
CA LEU A 16 -14.69 -18.39 28.79
C LEU A 16 -15.31 -17.00 28.59
N SER A 17 -14.95 -16.01 29.38
CA SER A 17 -15.51 -14.66 29.30
C SER A 17 -14.60 -13.59 28.65
N VAL A 18 -13.60 -14.02 27.89
CA VAL A 18 -12.75 -13.08 27.15
C VAL A 18 -12.74 -13.48 25.69
N SER A 19 -13.75 -13.10 24.95
CA SER A 19 -13.68 -12.81 23.52
C SER A 19 -15.07 -12.63 22.91
N PHE A 20 -15.76 -11.57 23.32
CA PHE A 20 -16.68 -10.88 22.43
C PHE A 20 -16.16 -9.48 22.29
N SER A 21 -15.03 -9.36 21.59
CA SER A 21 -14.65 -8.11 20.98
C SER A 21 -15.69 -7.86 19.91
N SER A 22 -16.47 -6.83 20.14
CA SER A 22 -17.35 -6.12 19.28
C SER A 22 -17.02 -6.32 17.79
N CYS A 23 -17.87 -7.04 17.07
CA CYS A 23 -18.09 -6.71 15.67
C CYS A 23 -18.78 -5.35 15.69
N SER A 24 -18.07 -4.28 15.45
CA SER A 24 -18.67 -3.13 14.83
C SER A 24 -19.07 -3.58 13.43
N ASP A 25 -20.34 -3.45 13.10
CA ASP A 25 -20.85 -3.51 11.74
C ASP A 25 -20.24 -2.33 10.96
N ASP A 26 -18.99 -2.48 10.62
CA ASP A 26 -18.35 -1.70 9.58
C ASP A 26 -18.28 -2.66 8.39
N ASP A 27 -19.06 -2.39 7.35
CA ASP A 27 -18.97 -3.07 6.04
C ASP A 27 -17.61 -2.74 5.41
N GLY A 28 -16.57 -2.70 6.26
CA GLY A 28 -15.23 -2.24 5.97
C GLY A 28 -14.49 -3.23 5.11
N GLN A 29 -14.27 -2.88 3.88
CA GLN A 29 -13.14 -3.38 3.13
C GLN A 29 -11.89 -3.27 4.03
N SER A 30 -11.37 -4.42 4.44
CA SER A 30 -10.10 -4.49 5.19
C SER A 30 -8.98 -4.31 4.18
N TRP A 31 -8.29 -3.20 4.23
CA TRP A 31 -7.05 -2.98 3.46
C TRP A 31 -5.83 -3.14 4.37
N ASP A 32 -4.71 -3.54 3.77
CA ASP A 32 -3.44 -3.59 4.46
C ASP A 32 -2.85 -2.18 4.62
N ASP A 33 -2.79 -1.70 5.85
CA ASP A 33 -2.13 -0.45 6.23
C ASP A 33 -0.94 -0.69 7.18
N SER A 34 -0.43 -1.90 7.21
CA SER A 34 0.67 -2.30 8.10
C SER A 34 1.89 -1.39 7.92
N GLY A 35 2.44 -0.92 9.03
CA GLY A 35 3.53 0.05 9.06
C GLY A 35 3.10 1.50 8.83
N SER A 36 1.80 1.78 8.67
CA SER A 36 1.28 3.14 8.54
C SER A 36 1.58 3.99 9.78
N LYS A 37 1.89 5.25 9.52
CA LYS A 37 2.03 6.32 10.54
C LYS A 37 0.86 7.27 10.53
N ILE A 38 -0.13 7.01 9.70
CA ILE A 38 -1.35 7.79 9.57
C ILE A 38 -2.57 6.88 9.67
N GLU A 39 -3.68 7.42 10.10
CA GLU A 39 -4.98 6.75 10.04
C GLU A 39 -5.56 6.93 8.63
N LEU A 40 -5.96 5.83 8.00
CA LEU A 40 -6.55 5.84 6.66
C LEU A 40 -8.07 5.93 6.76
N PRO A 41 -8.70 7.00 6.26
CA PRO A 41 -10.17 7.06 6.14
C PRO A 41 -10.65 6.17 4.99
N TYR A 42 -11.92 5.74 5.08
CA TYR A 42 -12.56 4.95 4.03
C TYR A 42 -12.59 5.70 2.68
N VAL A 43 -13.00 6.98 2.69
CA VAL A 43 -12.97 7.83 1.49
C VAL A 43 -11.63 8.55 1.44
N ARG A 44 -10.85 8.27 0.40
CA ARG A 44 -9.54 8.86 0.17
C ARG A 44 -9.20 8.89 -1.31
N ALA A 45 -8.27 9.73 -1.69
CA ALA A 45 -7.73 9.80 -3.04
C ALA A 45 -6.20 9.90 -3.02
N TYR A 46 -5.57 9.31 -4.01
CA TYR A 46 -4.12 9.38 -4.25
C TYR A 46 -3.88 10.05 -5.59
N PHE A 47 -2.86 10.89 -5.65
CA PHE A 47 -2.45 11.58 -6.86
C PHE A 47 -0.96 11.34 -7.08
N LEU A 48 -0.63 10.66 -8.17
CA LEU A 48 0.77 10.51 -8.56
C LEU A 48 1.25 11.83 -9.16
N ASN A 49 2.29 12.39 -8.55
CA ASN A 49 3.01 13.54 -9.08
C ASN A 49 4.22 13.03 -9.84
N GLU A 50 4.28 13.33 -11.13
CA GLU A 50 5.39 12.92 -12.00
C GLU A 50 6.73 13.45 -11.49
N GLY A 51 6.74 14.67 -10.96
CA GLY A 51 7.95 15.38 -10.63
C GLY A 51 8.60 16.00 -11.87
N THR A 52 9.87 16.33 -11.74
CA THR A 52 10.69 16.89 -12.82
C THR A 52 11.78 15.89 -13.18
N MET A 53 11.89 15.52 -14.43
CA MET A 53 12.89 14.56 -14.92
C MET A 53 14.30 14.96 -14.50
N GLY A 54 15.05 14.02 -13.95
CA GLY A 54 16.39 14.23 -13.42
C GLY A 54 16.47 14.84 -12.02
N GLN A 55 15.32 15.17 -11.40
CA GLN A 55 15.28 15.80 -10.06
C GLN A 55 14.99 14.82 -8.93
N ASN A 56 14.63 13.57 -9.22
CA ASN A 56 14.31 12.55 -8.22
C ASN A 56 13.25 13.03 -7.20
N ASN A 57 12.21 13.73 -7.68
CA ASN A 57 11.20 14.39 -6.88
C ASN A 57 9.75 13.99 -7.23
N ALA A 58 9.58 12.83 -7.85
CA ALA A 58 8.26 12.21 -7.95
C ALA A 58 7.72 11.89 -6.55
N GLY A 59 6.41 11.92 -6.40
CA GLY A 59 5.75 11.68 -5.11
C GLY A 59 4.28 11.30 -5.27
N ILE A 60 3.66 10.90 -4.18
CA ILE A 60 2.23 10.60 -4.13
C ILE A 60 1.58 11.56 -3.15
N ALA A 61 0.66 12.41 -3.63
CA ALA A 61 -0.18 13.20 -2.75
C ALA A 61 -1.40 12.39 -2.31
N PHE A 62 -1.83 12.63 -1.09
CA PHE A 62 -2.97 11.97 -0.46
C PHE A 62 -3.99 13.00 -0.01
N TYR A 63 -5.26 12.70 -0.21
CA TYR A 63 -6.38 13.53 0.22
C TYR A 63 -7.45 12.70 0.91
N ALA A 64 -7.87 13.15 2.09
CA ALA A 64 -8.91 12.55 2.92
C ALA A 64 -10.05 13.55 3.14
N PRO A 65 -11.11 13.57 2.31
CA PRO A 65 -12.16 14.60 2.37
C PRO A 65 -13.02 14.54 3.63
N ASN A 66 -13.04 13.41 4.33
CA ASN A 66 -13.89 13.20 5.51
C ASN A 66 -13.19 13.55 6.84
N LYS A 67 -11.91 13.89 6.81
CA LYS A 67 -11.10 14.29 7.96
C LYS A 67 -10.53 15.69 7.75
N ASP A 68 -11.30 16.71 8.09
CA ASP A 68 -10.87 18.13 8.08
C ASP A 68 -10.18 18.56 6.76
N ASN A 69 -10.47 17.88 5.65
CA ASN A 69 -9.81 18.02 4.33
C ASN A 69 -8.28 17.83 4.43
N ASP A 70 -7.83 16.84 5.17
CA ASP A 70 -6.42 16.53 5.30
C ASP A 70 -5.77 16.24 3.95
N VAL A 71 -4.74 17.01 3.65
CA VAL A 71 -3.90 16.82 2.47
C VAL A 71 -2.47 16.54 2.93
N ILE A 72 -1.93 15.41 2.49
CA ILE A 72 -0.51 15.09 2.63
C ILE A 72 0.13 15.24 1.25
N GLY A 73 1.02 16.23 1.08
CA GLY A 73 1.61 16.54 -0.22
C GLY A 73 2.49 15.43 -0.79
N ASP A 74 3.10 14.61 0.06
CA ASP A 74 3.87 13.41 -0.33
C ASP A 74 3.76 12.34 0.76
N ILE A 75 2.72 11.51 0.66
CA ILE A 75 2.47 10.40 1.59
C ILE A 75 3.56 9.33 1.47
N TYR A 76 4.05 9.04 0.25
CA TYR A 76 5.10 8.05 0.08
C TYR A 76 6.35 8.43 0.89
N LYS A 77 6.81 9.67 0.76
CA LYS A 77 7.96 10.17 1.52
C LYS A 77 7.69 10.21 3.03
N ALA A 78 6.48 10.57 3.42
CA ALA A 78 6.09 10.60 4.84
C ALA A 78 6.20 9.20 5.48
N GLN A 79 5.78 8.16 4.78
CA GLN A 79 5.77 6.78 5.27
C GLN A 79 7.14 6.11 5.16
N ASN A 80 7.80 6.21 4.01
CA ASN A 80 9.02 5.43 3.71
C ASN A 80 10.33 6.16 4.04
N LYS A 81 10.27 7.49 4.35
CA LYS A 81 11.45 8.33 4.61
C LYS A 81 12.43 8.43 3.42
N ALA A 82 11.93 8.16 2.23
CA ALA A 82 12.67 8.18 0.97
C ALA A 82 11.83 8.88 -0.11
N SER A 83 12.47 9.40 -1.15
CA SER A 83 11.79 9.85 -2.37
C SER A 83 11.22 8.66 -3.13
N LEU A 84 10.05 8.85 -3.77
CA LEU A 84 9.51 7.86 -4.70
C LEU A 84 10.45 7.63 -5.90
N GLY A 85 11.22 8.62 -6.31
CA GLY A 85 12.19 8.47 -7.38
C GLY A 85 12.06 9.56 -8.43
N ASP A 86 12.61 9.27 -9.61
CA ASP A 86 12.58 10.16 -10.75
C ASP A 86 11.48 9.77 -11.73
N THR A 87 10.61 10.72 -12.02
CA THR A 87 9.52 10.60 -13.00
C THR A 87 8.53 9.48 -12.69
N GLY A 88 7.57 9.76 -11.80
CA GLY A 88 6.40 8.90 -11.56
C GLY A 88 5.53 8.84 -12.83
N GLN A 89 5.28 7.64 -13.37
CA GLN A 89 4.69 7.51 -14.69
C GLN A 89 3.22 7.06 -14.66
N ASP A 90 2.93 6.01 -13.87
CA ASP A 90 1.60 5.43 -13.79
C ASP A 90 1.35 4.83 -12.41
N MET A 91 0.07 4.79 -12.00
CA MET A 91 -0.33 4.25 -10.71
C MET A 91 -1.70 3.60 -10.83
N ILE A 92 -1.80 2.35 -10.38
CA ILE A 92 -3.06 1.60 -10.32
C ILE A 92 -3.27 0.99 -8.95
N GLU A 93 -4.52 0.79 -8.58
CA GLU A 93 -4.92 -0.05 -7.44
C GLU A 93 -5.34 -1.42 -7.97
N TYR A 94 -4.83 -2.48 -7.35
CA TYR A 94 -5.18 -3.86 -7.66
C TYR A 94 -4.98 -4.75 -6.43
N GLU A 95 -6.02 -5.53 -6.05
CA GLU A 95 -5.99 -6.46 -4.90
C GLU A 95 -5.43 -5.82 -3.62
N ASP A 96 -6.05 -4.77 -3.09
CA ASP A 96 -5.67 -4.07 -1.85
C ASP A 96 -4.27 -3.39 -1.87
N TYR A 97 -3.59 -3.38 -3.02
CA TYR A 97 -2.28 -2.77 -3.18
C TYR A 97 -2.27 -1.68 -4.25
N ILE A 98 -1.39 -0.73 -4.06
CA ILE A 98 -1.10 0.31 -5.05
C ILE A 98 0.19 -0.06 -5.76
N TYR A 99 0.16 -0.08 -7.08
CA TYR A 99 1.33 -0.32 -7.92
C TYR A 99 1.71 0.97 -8.62
N VAL A 100 2.98 1.30 -8.62
CA VAL A 100 3.50 2.55 -9.18
C VAL A 100 4.68 2.26 -10.08
N SER A 101 4.61 2.68 -11.35
CA SER A 101 5.74 2.69 -12.25
C SER A 101 6.50 4.01 -12.15
N VAL A 102 7.83 3.94 -12.04
CA VAL A 102 8.71 5.10 -11.91
C VAL A 102 9.72 5.08 -13.05
N TYR A 103 9.43 5.87 -14.10
CA TYR A 103 10.12 5.82 -15.39
C TYR A 103 11.59 6.13 -15.31
N GLY A 104 11.96 7.29 -14.77
CA GLY A 104 13.36 7.74 -14.73
C GLY A 104 14.23 6.89 -13.80
N SER A 105 13.63 6.34 -12.73
CA SER A 105 14.31 5.39 -11.84
C SER A 105 14.19 3.94 -12.30
N ASN A 106 13.39 3.66 -13.32
CA ASN A 106 13.16 2.39 -13.98
C ASN A 106 12.86 1.23 -13.03
N TYR A 107 11.78 1.36 -12.27
CA TYR A 107 11.28 0.31 -11.37
C TYR A 107 9.76 0.32 -11.23
N LEU A 108 9.21 -0.81 -10.78
CA LEU A 108 7.84 -0.98 -10.33
C LEU A 108 7.84 -1.17 -8.81
N ALA A 109 7.07 -0.35 -8.09
CA ALA A 109 6.83 -0.51 -6.66
C ALA A 109 5.46 -1.11 -6.38
N LYS A 110 5.36 -1.92 -5.33
CA LYS A 110 4.14 -2.38 -4.69
C LYS A 110 4.02 -1.72 -3.33
N LEU A 111 2.93 -0.99 -3.10
CA LEU A 111 2.65 -0.27 -1.86
C LEU A 111 1.36 -0.82 -1.23
N ASN A 112 1.24 -0.76 0.08
CA ASN A 112 -0.06 -0.95 0.71
C ASN A 112 -0.93 0.33 0.64
N ALA A 113 -2.15 0.28 1.16
CA ALA A 113 -3.08 1.40 1.15
C ALA A 113 -2.55 2.66 1.87
N ALA A 114 -1.60 2.52 2.79
CA ALA A 114 -0.92 3.64 3.45
C ALA A 114 0.29 4.18 2.67
N CYS A 115 0.52 3.73 1.43
CA CYS A 115 1.71 4.01 0.64
C CYS A 115 3.03 3.57 1.30
N VAL A 116 2.98 2.58 2.20
CA VAL A 116 4.18 1.91 2.71
C VAL A 116 4.66 0.91 1.68
N GLU A 117 5.91 1.02 1.24
CA GLU A 117 6.46 0.12 0.22
C GLU A 117 6.63 -1.29 0.78
N GLN A 118 6.04 -2.27 0.08
CA GLN A 118 6.08 -3.68 0.41
C GLN A 118 7.11 -4.43 -0.43
N ALA A 119 7.26 -4.04 -1.69
CA ALA A 119 8.19 -4.66 -2.62
C ALA A 119 8.56 -3.70 -3.76
N ARG A 120 9.66 -4.00 -4.42
CA ARG A 120 10.13 -3.28 -5.61
C ARG A 120 10.84 -4.22 -6.58
N VAL A 121 10.58 -4.04 -7.86
CA VAL A 121 11.32 -4.69 -8.94
C VAL A 121 12.02 -3.62 -9.76
N SER A 122 13.36 -3.68 -9.83
CA SER A 122 14.18 -2.75 -10.63
C SER A 122 14.52 -3.38 -11.97
N PHE A 123 14.44 -2.56 -13.01
CA PHE A 123 14.80 -2.92 -14.39
C PHE A 123 16.09 -2.19 -14.86
N VAL A 124 16.78 -1.54 -13.94
CA VAL A 124 18.04 -0.86 -14.24
C VAL A 124 19.09 -1.89 -14.62
N GLY A 125 19.67 -1.74 -15.80
CA GLY A 125 20.69 -2.66 -16.33
C GLY A 125 20.13 -3.96 -16.94
N ASP A 126 18.81 -4.14 -16.98
CA ASP A 126 18.20 -5.21 -17.75
C ASP A 126 18.43 -5.02 -19.26
N ALA A 127 18.70 -6.11 -19.98
CA ALA A 127 19.08 -6.04 -21.40
C ALA A 127 17.94 -5.52 -22.28
N ASP A 128 16.69 -5.87 -21.93
CA ASP A 128 15.50 -5.61 -22.76
C ASP A 128 14.61 -4.51 -22.15
N LEU A 129 14.65 -4.33 -20.81
CA LEU A 129 13.72 -3.48 -20.06
C LEU A 129 14.36 -2.18 -19.54
N SER A 130 15.64 -1.95 -19.82
CA SER A 130 16.39 -0.78 -19.31
C SER A 130 15.96 0.56 -19.92
N ALA A 131 15.18 0.55 -21.01
CA ALA A 131 14.74 1.76 -21.70
C ALA A 131 13.70 2.58 -20.90
N GLY A 132 13.15 2.05 -19.84
CA GLY A 132 12.25 2.70 -18.89
C GLY A 132 10.83 2.17 -18.93
N ILE A 133 10.35 1.82 -17.74
CA ILE A 133 8.96 1.39 -17.51
C ILE A 133 7.97 2.53 -17.79
N ARG A 134 6.83 2.21 -18.38
CA ARG A 134 5.80 3.19 -18.73
C ARG A 134 4.49 2.90 -18.01
N TYR A 135 3.53 2.36 -18.71
CA TYR A 135 2.18 2.13 -18.20
C TYR A 135 2.04 0.70 -17.65
N ILE A 136 1.16 0.57 -16.68
CA ILE A 136 0.88 -0.70 -16.01
C ILE A 136 -0.60 -1.04 -16.11
N ALA A 137 -0.90 -2.33 -16.13
CA ALA A 137 -2.25 -2.87 -16.04
C ALA A 137 -2.22 -4.12 -15.19
N ALA A 138 -3.37 -4.52 -14.64
CA ALA A 138 -3.49 -5.71 -13.81
C ALA A 138 -4.61 -6.62 -14.30
N HIS A 139 -4.37 -7.91 -14.28
CA HIS A 139 -5.36 -8.93 -14.63
C HIS A 139 -4.94 -10.30 -14.09
N ASP A 140 -5.90 -11.07 -13.53
CA ASP A 140 -5.71 -12.45 -13.07
C ASP A 140 -4.47 -12.69 -12.17
N GLY A 141 -4.22 -11.77 -11.21
CA GLY A 141 -3.09 -11.88 -10.28
C GLY A 141 -1.75 -11.43 -10.83
N TYR A 142 -1.72 -10.87 -12.04
CA TYR A 142 -0.50 -10.37 -12.70
C TYR A 142 -0.53 -8.86 -12.88
N ILE A 143 0.65 -8.26 -12.83
CA ILE A 143 0.88 -6.88 -13.25
C ILE A 143 1.64 -6.91 -14.57
N TYR A 144 1.07 -6.29 -15.58
CA TYR A 144 1.66 -6.12 -16.91
C TYR A 144 2.24 -4.71 -17.01
N ALA A 145 3.47 -4.60 -17.45
CA ALA A 145 4.14 -3.32 -17.62
C ALA A 145 4.62 -3.14 -19.06
N SER A 146 4.33 -1.98 -19.65
CA SER A 146 4.93 -1.58 -20.92
C SER A 146 6.22 -0.80 -20.68
N PHE A 147 7.15 -0.93 -21.61
CA PHE A 147 8.44 -0.22 -21.57
C PHE A 147 8.62 0.65 -22.80
N TYR A 148 9.46 1.66 -22.68
CA TYR A 148 9.85 2.45 -23.84
C TYR A 148 10.55 1.54 -24.85
N GLY A 149 10.16 1.65 -26.13
CA GLY A 149 10.66 0.75 -27.16
C GLY A 149 9.71 -0.42 -27.51
N GLY A 150 8.56 -0.55 -26.80
CA GLY A 150 7.48 -1.47 -27.20
C GLY A 150 7.55 -2.87 -26.58
N VAL A 151 8.30 -3.05 -25.49
CA VAL A 151 8.34 -4.31 -24.73
C VAL A 151 7.23 -4.34 -23.68
N VAL A 152 6.70 -5.52 -23.37
CA VAL A 152 5.75 -5.79 -22.28
C VAL A 152 6.28 -6.95 -21.44
N ALA A 153 6.23 -6.78 -20.13
CA ALA A 153 6.63 -7.79 -19.15
C ALA A 153 5.58 -7.93 -18.05
#